data_6754b2e8bd70af0b57e92d350f9be1ca
#
_entry.id   6754b2e8bd70af0b57e92d350f9be1ca
#
_cell.length_a   1.000
_cell.length_b   1.000
_cell.length_c   1.000
_cell.angle_alpha   90.00
_cell.angle_beta   90.00
_cell.angle_gamma   90.00
#
_symmetry.space_group_name_H-M   'P 1'
#
loop_
_entity.id
_entity.type
_entity.pdbx_description
1 polymer ?
#
loop_
_entity_poly.entity_id
_entity_poly.type
_entity_poly.pdbx_seq_one_letter_code
_entity_poly.pdbx_strand_id
1 'polypeptide(L)'
;MSNNEFHQRRLSATPRGVGVMCNFFAQSAENATLKDVEGNEYIDFAAGIAVLNTGHRHPDLVAAVEQQLQQFTHTAYQIVPYESYVTLAEKINALAPGERAGQNRVLHHRCGSGGKRGENCSRPYRTPWRDCV
;
A
#
# COMPACT_ATOMS: atom_id res chain seq x y z
N MET A 1 -11.81 -6.84 25.44
CA MET A 1 -12.93 -6.67 24.48
C MET A 1 -12.97 -7.87 23.58
N SER A 2 -14.17 -8.44 23.36
CA SER A 2 -14.34 -9.61 22.48
C SER A 2 -14.54 -9.19 21.01
N ASN A 3 -14.38 -10.15 20.10
CA ASN A 3 -14.71 -9.95 18.69
C ASN A 3 -16.17 -9.51 18.52
N ASN A 4 -17.08 -10.06 19.31
CA ASN A 4 -18.50 -9.69 19.25
C ASN A 4 -18.75 -8.23 19.69
N GLU A 5 -18.10 -7.76 20.76
CA GLU A 5 -18.20 -6.36 21.21
C GLU A 5 -17.70 -5.40 20.12
N PHE A 6 -16.57 -5.68 19.48
CA PHE A 6 -16.09 -4.89 18.35
C PHE A 6 -17.04 -4.92 17.16
N HIS A 7 -17.65 -6.08 16.88
CA HIS A 7 -18.63 -6.20 15.81
C HIS A 7 -19.86 -5.31 16.06
N GLN A 8 -20.41 -5.30 17.27
CA GLN A 8 -21.54 -4.43 17.64
C GLN A 8 -21.17 -2.93 17.52
N ARG A 9 -20.00 -2.55 18.01
CA ARG A 9 -19.48 -1.18 17.86
C ARG A 9 -19.34 -0.78 16.40
N ARG A 10 -18.83 -1.68 15.55
CA ARG A 10 -18.72 -1.45 14.11
C ARG A 10 -20.09 -1.20 13.48
N LEU A 11 -21.08 -2.05 13.78
CA LEU A 11 -22.42 -1.90 13.21
C LEU A 11 -23.07 -0.56 13.54
N SER A 12 -22.80 -0.02 14.73
CA SER A 12 -23.34 1.29 15.14
C SER A 12 -22.54 2.47 14.61
N ALA A 13 -21.22 2.29 14.33
CA ALA A 13 -20.32 3.40 14.00
C ALA A 13 -20.00 3.52 12.50
N THR A 14 -20.19 2.45 11.72
CA THR A 14 -19.81 2.46 10.29
C THR A 14 -21.04 2.44 9.37
N PRO A 15 -20.96 3.06 8.18
CA PRO A 15 -22.02 3.00 7.18
C PRO A 15 -22.32 1.56 6.74
N ARG A 16 -23.58 1.26 6.40
CA ARG A 16 -24.03 -0.08 5.98
C ARG A 16 -23.29 -0.62 4.75
N GLY A 17 -22.78 0.26 3.90
CA GLY A 17 -22.01 -0.13 2.69
C GLY A 17 -20.60 -0.64 2.98
N VAL A 18 -20.10 -0.51 4.21
CA VAL A 18 -18.79 -1.01 4.62
C VAL A 18 -18.93 -2.46 5.11
N GLY A 19 -18.86 -3.40 4.18
CA GLY A 19 -18.87 -4.82 4.47
C GLY A 19 -17.51 -5.31 4.99
N VAL A 20 -17.54 -6.42 5.76
CA VAL A 20 -16.33 -7.16 6.17
C VAL A 20 -16.53 -8.64 5.87
N MET A 21 -15.47 -9.32 5.51
CA MET A 21 -15.51 -10.76 5.19
C MET A 21 -15.36 -11.64 6.43
N CYS A 22 -14.63 -11.17 7.44
CA CYS A 22 -14.36 -11.93 8.66
C CYS A 22 -15.05 -11.31 9.86
N ASN A 23 -15.43 -12.14 10.82
CA ASN A 23 -16.09 -11.73 12.05
C ASN A 23 -15.14 -11.59 13.25
N PHE A 24 -13.83 -11.62 13.01
CA PHE A 24 -12.81 -11.39 14.00
C PHE A 24 -12.06 -10.08 13.74
N PHE A 25 -11.49 -9.50 14.78
CA PHE A 25 -10.76 -8.23 14.71
C PHE A 25 -9.29 -8.46 15.00
N ALA A 26 -8.43 -8.09 14.07
CA ALA A 26 -6.99 -8.24 14.21
C ALA A 26 -6.47 -7.33 15.33
N GLN A 27 -5.65 -7.89 16.22
CA GLN A 27 -4.90 -7.17 17.24
C GLN A 27 -3.44 -6.98 16.85
N SER A 28 -2.82 -8.04 16.33
CA SER A 28 -1.43 -8.02 15.90
C SER A 28 -1.21 -9.01 14.75
N ALA A 29 -0.12 -8.82 14.04
CA ALA A 29 0.30 -9.79 13.02
C ALA A 29 1.81 -9.78 12.89
N GLU A 30 2.39 -10.93 12.54
CA GLU A 30 3.81 -11.10 12.31
C GLU A 30 4.02 -12.17 11.22
N ASN A 31 4.86 -11.87 10.24
CA ASN A 31 5.11 -12.71 9.09
C ASN A 31 3.78 -13.14 8.42
N ALA A 32 3.42 -14.43 8.45
CA ALA A 32 2.17 -14.96 7.89
C ALA A 32 1.09 -15.24 8.95
N THR A 33 1.32 -14.90 10.21
CA THR A 33 0.39 -15.16 11.31
C THR A 33 -0.31 -13.88 11.75
N LEU A 34 -1.62 -13.94 11.88
CA LEU A 34 -2.46 -12.88 12.41
C LEU A 34 -3.07 -13.36 13.73
N LYS A 35 -3.09 -12.51 14.74
CA LYS A 35 -3.71 -12.76 16.03
C LYS A 35 -4.88 -11.82 16.24
N ASP A 36 -6.03 -12.36 16.65
CA ASP A 36 -7.21 -11.56 16.97
C ASP A 36 -7.20 -11.02 18.40
N VAL A 37 -8.21 -10.21 18.71
CA VAL A 37 -8.36 -9.59 20.04
C VAL A 37 -8.68 -10.58 21.17
N GLU A 38 -9.05 -11.81 20.85
CA GLU A 38 -9.30 -12.90 21.79
C GLU A 38 -8.09 -13.84 21.92
N GLY A 39 -7.02 -13.59 21.13
CA GLY A 39 -5.78 -14.35 21.17
C GLY A 39 -5.75 -15.56 20.24
N ASN A 40 -6.78 -15.75 19.40
CA ASN A 40 -6.75 -16.82 18.39
C ASN A 40 -5.79 -16.46 17.25
N GLU A 41 -5.10 -17.46 16.73
CA GLU A 41 -4.13 -17.30 15.66
C GLU A 41 -4.69 -17.83 14.34
N TYR A 42 -4.41 -17.09 13.26
CA TYR A 42 -4.84 -17.40 11.90
C TYR A 42 -3.65 -17.27 10.95
N ILE A 43 -3.61 -18.12 9.92
CA ILE A 43 -2.68 -17.93 8.82
C ILE A 43 -3.30 -16.95 7.83
N ASP A 44 -2.63 -15.83 7.57
CA ASP A 44 -3.11 -14.78 6.68
C ASP A 44 -2.76 -15.08 5.22
N PHE A 45 -3.67 -15.75 4.52
CA PHE A 45 -3.59 -15.92 3.07
C PHE A 45 -4.10 -14.71 2.28
N ALA A 46 -4.78 -13.77 2.92
CA ALA A 46 -5.27 -12.56 2.25
C ALA A 46 -4.17 -11.53 2.06
N ALA A 47 -3.20 -11.49 2.96
CA ALA A 47 -2.02 -10.62 2.91
C ALA A 47 -2.34 -9.15 2.56
N GLY A 48 -3.45 -8.61 3.12
CA GLY A 48 -3.92 -7.25 2.78
C GLY A 48 -4.38 -7.11 1.32
N ILE A 49 -4.97 -8.15 0.75
CA ILE A 49 -5.35 -8.28 -0.67
C ILE A 49 -4.08 -8.28 -1.55
N ALA A 50 -3.20 -9.26 -1.28
CA ALA A 50 -1.93 -9.52 -1.98
C ALA A 50 -0.94 -8.33 -1.96
N VAL A 51 -0.91 -7.56 -0.88
CA VAL A 51 0.01 -6.42 -0.69
C VAL A 51 1.30 -6.81 0.03
N LEU A 52 1.21 -7.74 0.99
CA LEU A 52 2.32 -8.06 1.91
C LEU A 52 3.26 -9.13 1.34
N ASN A 53 4.14 -8.76 0.41
CA ASN A 53 5.10 -9.70 -0.19
C ASN A 53 6.16 -10.20 0.81
N THR A 54 6.47 -9.43 1.85
CA THR A 54 7.48 -9.76 2.86
C THR A 54 6.88 -10.29 4.16
N GLY A 55 5.55 -10.45 4.21
CA GLY A 55 4.81 -10.72 5.44
C GLY A 55 4.59 -9.47 6.30
N HIS A 56 3.86 -9.67 7.39
CA HIS A 56 3.59 -8.61 8.36
C HIS A 56 4.86 -8.23 9.14
N ARG A 57 5.09 -6.94 9.30
CA ARG A 57 6.12 -6.38 10.17
C ARG A 57 7.53 -6.91 9.89
N HIS A 58 7.92 -7.01 8.62
CA HIS A 58 9.30 -7.37 8.29
C HIS A 58 10.27 -6.44 9.02
N PRO A 59 11.28 -6.95 9.74
CA PRO A 59 12.14 -6.14 10.61
C PRO A 59 12.79 -4.95 9.90
N ASP A 60 13.32 -5.17 8.70
CA ASP A 60 13.99 -4.12 7.93
C ASP A 60 13.01 -3.02 7.49
N LEU A 61 11.76 -3.38 7.17
CA LEU A 61 10.73 -2.39 6.82
C LEU A 61 10.31 -1.57 8.03
N VAL A 62 10.14 -2.21 9.19
CA VAL A 62 9.82 -1.51 10.44
C VAL A 62 10.93 -0.53 10.79
N ALA A 63 12.20 -0.98 10.76
CA ALA A 63 13.35 -0.13 11.05
C ALA A 63 13.45 1.07 10.09
N ALA A 64 13.24 0.85 8.78
CA ALA A 64 13.26 1.93 7.79
C ALA A 64 12.14 2.97 8.03
N VAL A 65 10.92 2.51 8.40
CA VAL A 65 9.81 3.41 8.73
C VAL A 65 10.11 4.20 10.00
N GLU A 66 10.61 3.56 11.05
CA GLU A 66 10.99 4.23 12.31
C GLU A 66 12.05 5.30 12.07
N GLN A 67 13.07 4.99 11.27
CA GLN A 67 14.10 5.96 10.89
C GLN A 67 13.51 7.16 10.13
N GLN A 68 12.62 6.90 9.17
CA GLN A 68 11.99 7.97 8.39
C GLN A 68 11.10 8.86 9.27
N LEU A 69 10.38 8.29 10.24
CA LEU A 69 9.52 9.05 11.16
C LEU A 69 10.29 10.03 12.04
N GLN A 70 11.57 9.75 12.33
CA GLN A 70 12.44 10.69 13.07
C GLN A 70 12.84 11.92 12.25
N GLN A 71 12.66 11.89 10.93
CA GLN A 71 13.03 13.00 10.04
C GLN A 71 11.79 13.85 9.70
N PHE A 72 10.80 13.24 9.05
CA PHE A 72 9.52 13.86 8.69
C PHE A 72 8.51 12.80 8.26
N THR A 73 7.23 13.15 8.35
CA THR A 73 6.13 12.26 7.97
C THR A 73 5.64 12.48 6.54
N HIS A 74 5.53 13.73 6.09
CA HIS A 74 5.03 14.07 4.77
C HIS A 74 5.39 15.49 4.37
N THR A 75 5.86 15.68 3.12
CA THR A 75 6.21 17.01 2.59
C THR A 75 5.47 17.37 1.29
N ALA A 76 4.66 16.46 0.74
CA ALA A 76 4.15 16.52 -0.62
C ALA A 76 5.29 16.75 -1.63
N TYR A 77 5.82 15.69 -2.22
CA TYR A 77 7.05 15.70 -3.05
C TYR A 77 7.12 16.84 -4.09
N GLN A 78 5.97 17.24 -4.66
CA GLN A 78 5.90 18.33 -5.63
C GLN A 78 6.21 19.71 -5.03
N ILE A 79 6.12 19.86 -3.70
CA ILE A 79 6.41 21.10 -2.99
C ILE A 79 7.84 21.06 -2.45
N VAL A 80 8.16 20.02 -1.69
CA VAL A 80 9.51 19.81 -1.15
C VAL A 80 9.95 18.38 -1.47
N PRO A 81 10.85 18.19 -2.46
CA PRO A 81 11.35 16.86 -2.81
C PRO A 81 12.24 16.26 -1.72
N TYR A 82 12.36 14.93 -1.70
CA TYR A 82 13.16 14.19 -0.76
C TYR A 82 13.86 12.98 -1.42
N GLU A 83 14.99 12.59 -0.84
CA GLU A 83 15.93 11.64 -1.40
C GLU A 83 15.34 10.24 -1.64
N SER A 84 14.57 9.71 -0.68
CA SER A 84 14.04 8.34 -0.79
C SER A 84 13.16 8.11 -2.01
N TYR A 85 12.44 9.15 -2.47
CA TYR A 85 11.68 9.09 -3.71
C TYR A 85 12.59 8.99 -4.94
N VAL A 86 13.67 9.78 -4.99
CA VAL A 86 14.63 9.77 -6.10
C VAL A 86 15.35 8.42 -6.18
N THR A 87 15.85 7.94 -5.04
CA THR A 87 16.52 6.64 -4.94
C THR A 87 15.61 5.48 -5.37
N LEU A 88 14.33 5.52 -5.00
CA LEU A 88 13.35 4.53 -5.46
C LEU A 88 13.15 4.59 -6.98
N ALA A 89 13.02 5.79 -7.54
CA ALA A 89 12.86 5.98 -8.98
C ALA A 89 14.08 5.46 -9.76
N GLU A 90 15.29 5.72 -9.28
CA GLU A 90 16.54 5.21 -9.87
C GLU A 90 16.58 3.68 -9.86
N LYS A 91 16.26 3.05 -8.73
CA LYS A 91 16.20 1.58 -8.61
C LYS A 91 15.15 0.97 -9.55
N ILE A 92 13.96 1.55 -9.63
CA ILE A 92 12.91 1.08 -10.54
C ILE A 92 13.37 1.22 -12.00
N ASN A 93 13.98 2.35 -12.37
CA ASN A 93 14.50 2.56 -13.73
C ASN A 93 15.59 1.55 -14.11
N ALA A 94 16.44 1.18 -13.16
CA ALA A 94 17.50 0.19 -13.38
C ALA A 94 16.95 -1.24 -13.55
N LEU A 95 15.83 -1.56 -12.92
CA LEU A 95 15.20 -2.90 -12.94
C LEU A 95 14.17 -3.05 -14.07
N ALA A 96 13.63 -1.96 -14.59
CA ALA A 96 12.57 -2.00 -15.60
C ALA A 96 13.08 -2.58 -16.91
N PRO A 97 12.40 -3.58 -17.51
CA PRO A 97 12.80 -4.11 -18.81
C PRO A 97 12.54 -3.08 -19.92
N GLY A 98 13.51 -2.86 -20.79
CA GLY A 98 13.37 -2.01 -21.96
C GLY A 98 14.67 -1.31 -22.35
N GLU A 99 14.86 -1.05 -23.66
CA GLU A 99 16.07 -0.41 -24.23
C GLU A 99 16.19 1.08 -23.91
N ARG A 100 15.17 1.69 -23.35
CA ARG A 100 15.19 3.09 -22.91
C ARG A 100 15.10 3.13 -21.40
N ALA A 101 16.10 3.66 -20.75
CA ALA A 101 16.02 4.16 -19.38
C ALA A 101 14.94 5.25 -19.36
N GLY A 102 13.67 4.81 -19.41
CA GLY A 102 12.52 5.69 -19.35
C GLY A 102 12.37 6.17 -17.92
N GLN A 103 12.05 7.42 -17.74
CA GLN A 103 11.63 7.95 -16.45
C GLN A 103 10.34 7.25 -16.02
N ASN A 104 10.46 6.15 -15.29
CA ASN A 104 9.31 5.47 -14.72
C ASN A 104 8.66 6.40 -13.69
N ARG A 105 7.41 6.73 -13.92
CA ARG A 105 6.65 7.52 -12.95
C ARG A 105 6.24 6.63 -11.79
N VAL A 106 6.75 6.90 -10.61
CA VAL A 106 6.14 6.41 -9.39
C VAL A 106 4.74 7.03 -9.32
N LEU A 107 3.72 6.22 -9.53
CA LEU A 107 2.34 6.70 -9.61
C LEU A 107 1.91 7.28 -8.27
N HIS A 108 1.65 8.56 -8.26
CA HIS A 108 1.08 9.22 -7.10
C HIS A 108 -0.39 8.82 -6.95
N HIS A 109 -0.83 8.55 -5.74
CA HIS A 109 -2.19 8.12 -5.38
C HIS A 109 -3.30 9.06 -5.92
N ARG A 110 -2.99 10.29 -6.26
CA ARG A 110 -3.92 11.27 -6.85
C ARG A 110 -4.17 11.11 -8.35
N CYS A 111 -3.38 10.33 -9.06
CA CYS A 111 -3.64 10.08 -10.49
C CYS A 111 -4.83 9.14 -10.74
N GLY A 112 -5.44 8.61 -9.68
CA GLY A 112 -6.56 7.67 -9.76
C GLY A 112 -7.96 8.26 -9.85
N SER A 113 -8.18 9.52 -9.55
CA SER A 113 -9.54 10.06 -9.38
C SER A 113 -10.01 11.10 -10.39
N GLY A 114 -9.26 11.41 -11.40
CA GLY A 114 -9.69 12.42 -12.37
C GLY A 114 -9.26 12.09 -13.79
N GLY A 115 -10.18 12.10 -14.72
CA GLY A 115 -10.17 11.81 -16.16
C GLY A 115 -8.95 12.12 -17.05
N LYS A 116 -7.77 12.30 -16.48
CA LYS A 116 -6.51 12.51 -17.20
C LYS A 116 -5.58 11.27 -17.21
N ARG A 117 -6.12 10.10 -16.91
CA ARG A 117 -5.36 8.83 -16.94
C ARG A 117 -4.70 8.54 -18.29
N GLY A 118 -5.35 8.90 -19.39
CA GLY A 118 -4.84 8.61 -20.72
C GLY A 118 -3.69 9.50 -21.18
N GLU A 119 -3.70 10.78 -20.82
CA GLU A 119 -2.74 11.75 -21.34
C GLU A 119 -1.37 11.70 -20.65
N ASN A 120 -1.35 11.33 -19.38
CA ASN A 120 -0.10 11.28 -18.61
C ASN A 120 0.62 9.93 -18.67
N CYS A 121 -0.09 8.83 -18.95
CA CYS A 121 0.52 7.51 -19.15
C CYS A 121 1.00 7.25 -20.58
N SER A 122 0.53 8.02 -21.57
CA SER A 122 0.79 7.75 -22.98
C SER A 122 1.97 8.52 -23.59
N ARG A 123 2.64 9.40 -22.84
CA ARG A 123 3.67 10.27 -23.41
C ARG A 123 5.12 9.83 -23.38
N PRO A 124 5.60 8.76 -22.71
CA PRO A 124 6.85 8.13 -23.12
C PRO A 124 6.69 6.80 -23.85
N TYR A 125 5.57 6.12 -23.71
CA TYR A 125 5.34 4.84 -24.38
C TYR A 125 4.24 4.99 -25.42
N ARG A 126 4.59 4.88 -26.68
CA ARG A 126 3.64 4.78 -27.82
C ARG A 126 2.96 3.40 -27.88
N THR A 127 2.76 2.74 -26.77
CA THR A 127 1.92 1.56 -26.69
C THR A 127 0.60 1.96 -26.04
N PRO A 128 -0.52 1.78 -26.72
CA PRO A 128 -1.82 2.10 -26.15
C PRO A 128 -2.11 1.12 -25.02
N TRP A 129 -2.03 1.60 -23.79
CA TRP A 129 -2.55 0.91 -22.61
C TRP A 129 -4.09 0.89 -22.60
N ARG A 130 -4.70 0.82 -23.79
CA ARG A 130 -6.16 0.73 -23.92
C ARG A 130 -6.70 -0.66 -23.65
N ASP A 131 -5.83 -1.68 -23.61
CA ASP A 131 -6.23 -3.08 -23.56
C ASP A 131 -5.89 -3.77 -22.22
N CYS A 132 -5.53 -3.02 -21.19
CA CYS A 132 -5.30 -3.54 -19.85
C CYS A 132 -6.38 -3.01 -18.88
N VAL A 133 -7.62 -3.41 -19.08
CA VAL A 133 -8.70 -3.38 -18.08
C VAL A 133 -9.33 -4.74 -18.04
#